data_214452ee9487568f9f98b85da75f8f2e
#
_entry.id   214452ee9487568f9f98b85da75f8f2e
#
_cell.length_a   1.000
_cell.length_b   1.000
_cell.length_c   1.000
_cell.angle_alpha   90.00
_cell.angle_beta   90.00
_cell.angle_gamma   90.00
#
_symmetry.space_group_name_H-M   'P 1'
#
loop_
_entity.id
_entity.type
_entity.pdbx_description
1 polymer ?
#
loop_
_entity_poly.entity_id
_entity_poly.type
_entity_poly.pdbx_seq_one_letter_code
_entity_poly.pdbx_strand_id
1 'polypeptide(L)'
;GETVFGDLYPGKKYRYKNRYDFTYDQMVDNGIRGQQIGGIRLRIVTAESDLAESGDSSLRLQSRANSEAIVLLDGNGYYNEIAEALRIAKYVKSRNVSQLPEAIRKIIQARQSEARERERTAATLLREAIVKGAFYIAGERMNIRAQNVKDALDQAMGYLIEDVYSKLNFVTAFAQGDEDIRRILTGENQQETMLGVDAPNAQALDEIRQFMEVRERQHIAVTVGEIQRRYQAAPYGWREIDVAALIAALMRAQKLQLIRDNLAIPYAERRAVDCLRKRAEMEKTLVKLRVTPSDALMKKARAQAVELFDTMDIKQDEENLCGQIVSLLSERKKQ
;
A
#
# COMPACT_ATOMS: atom_id res chain seq x y z
N GLY A 1 -17.59 -9.72 -23.13
CA GLY A 1 -17.68 -9.46 -21.67
C GLY A 1 -16.45 -8.80 -21.11
N GLU A 2 -15.32 -9.46 -21.16
CA GLU A 2 -14.05 -8.95 -20.56
C GLU A 2 -13.61 -7.58 -21.08
N THR A 3 -13.78 -7.30 -22.36
CA THR A 3 -13.41 -6.02 -22.97
C THR A 3 -14.24 -4.88 -22.39
N VAL A 4 -15.54 -5.06 -22.28
CA VAL A 4 -16.45 -4.01 -21.77
C VAL A 4 -16.15 -3.68 -20.29
N PHE A 5 -15.89 -4.69 -19.44
CA PHE A 5 -15.53 -4.46 -18.04
C PHE A 5 -14.18 -3.76 -17.90
N GLY A 6 -13.22 -4.06 -18.79
CA GLY A 6 -11.92 -3.42 -18.79
C GLY A 6 -11.95 -1.94 -19.13
N ASP A 7 -12.87 -1.56 -20.01
CA ASP A 7 -13.04 -0.15 -20.38
C ASP A 7 -13.78 0.64 -19.29
N LEU A 8 -14.66 -0.05 -18.51
CA LEU A 8 -15.40 0.59 -17.43
C LEU A 8 -14.53 0.91 -16.21
N TYR A 9 -13.57 0.05 -15.88
CA TYR A 9 -12.67 0.24 -14.74
C TYR A 9 -11.24 -0.20 -15.11
N PRO A 10 -10.55 0.58 -15.94
CA PRO A 10 -9.21 0.26 -16.38
C PRO A 10 -8.20 0.47 -15.25
N GLY A 11 -7.20 -0.40 -15.19
CA GLY A 11 -6.05 -0.22 -14.32
C GLY A 11 -5.78 -1.43 -13.43
N LYS A 12 -4.51 -1.51 -13.01
CA LYS A 12 -4.00 -2.54 -12.09
C LYS A 12 -3.72 -1.97 -10.68
N LYS A 13 -3.87 -0.65 -10.54
CA LYS A 13 -3.65 0.06 -9.29
C LYS A 13 -4.85 0.96 -9.01
N TYR A 14 -5.34 0.88 -7.80
CA TYR A 14 -6.35 1.77 -7.29
C TYR A 14 -5.70 2.86 -6.45
N ARG A 15 -5.99 4.13 -6.77
CA ARG A 15 -5.46 5.28 -6.05
C ARG A 15 -6.40 5.69 -4.93
N TYR A 16 -6.03 5.37 -3.70
CA TYR A 16 -6.82 5.69 -2.52
C TYR A 16 -6.39 7.02 -1.88
N LYS A 17 -7.34 7.89 -1.59
CA LYS A 17 -7.13 9.24 -0.99
C LYS A 17 -6.02 10.04 -1.69
N ASN A 18 -5.87 9.90 -3.01
CA ASN A 18 -4.84 10.55 -3.85
C ASN A 18 -3.38 10.35 -3.37
N ARG A 19 -3.13 9.32 -2.57
CA ARG A 19 -1.83 9.11 -1.92
C ARG A 19 -1.32 7.69 -1.99
N TYR A 20 -2.21 6.71 -1.83
CA TYR A 20 -1.85 5.30 -1.78
C TYR A 20 -2.19 4.64 -3.11
N ASP A 21 -1.27 3.82 -3.63
CA ASP A 21 -1.48 3.03 -4.84
C ASP A 21 -1.54 1.55 -4.45
N PHE A 22 -2.75 1.01 -4.36
CA PHE A 22 -2.97 -0.40 -4.06
C PHE A 22 -3.09 -1.21 -5.35
N THR A 23 -2.31 -2.27 -5.47
CA THR A 23 -2.49 -3.27 -6.52
C THR A 23 -3.68 -4.14 -6.17
N TYR A 24 -4.55 -4.40 -7.15
CA TYR A 24 -5.72 -5.24 -6.96
C TYR A 24 -5.94 -6.15 -8.17
N ASP A 25 -6.57 -7.30 -7.92
CA ASP A 25 -6.97 -8.23 -8.97
C ASP A 25 -8.38 -7.94 -9.43
N GLN A 26 -8.62 -8.07 -10.74
CA GLN A 26 -9.95 -7.93 -11.34
C GLN A 26 -10.47 -9.31 -11.71
N MET A 27 -11.72 -9.59 -11.35
CA MET A 27 -12.41 -10.82 -11.72
C MET A 27 -13.79 -10.50 -12.33
N VAL A 28 -14.15 -11.29 -13.33
CA VAL A 28 -15.52 -11.36 -13.85
C VAL A 28 -15.94 -12.81 -13.70
N ASP A 29 -16.97 -13.03 -12.91
CA ASP A 29 -17.40 -14.35 -12.46
C ASP A 29 -16.23 -15.13 -11.84
N ASN A 30 -15.80 -16.24 -12.45
CA ASN A 30 -14.65 -17.02 -12.01
C ASN A 30 -13.39 -16.74 -12.84
N GLY A 31 -13.47 -15.84 -13.83
CA GLY A 31 -12.35 -15.48 -14.70
C GLY A 31 -11.48 -14.38 -14.10
N ILE A 32 -10.19 -14.64 -13.89
CA ILE A 32 -9.21 -13.65 -13.45
C ILE A 32 -8.71 -12.86 -14.67
N ARG A 33 -8.71 -11.54 -14.59
CA ARG A 33 -8.12 -10.66 -15.58
C ARG A 33 -6.67 -10.36 -15.25
N GLY A 34 -5.76 -10.88 -16.07
CA GLY A 34 -4.34 -10.66 -15.91
C GLY A 34 -3.67 -11.63 -14.92
N GLN A 35 -2.52 -11.21 -14.37
CA GLN A 35 -1.83 -11.99 -13.34
C GLN A 35 -2.38 -11.65 -11.96
N GLN A 36 -2.55 -12.65 -11.13
CA GLN A 36 -2.91 -12.47 -9.73
C GLN A 36 -1.72 -11.87 -8.98
N ILE A 37 -1.82 -10.60 -8.57
CA ILE A 37 -0.71 -9.85 -7.98
C ILE A 37 -1.14 -9.18 -6.66
N GLY A 38 -2.44 -8.87 -6.51
CA GLY A 38 -2.95 -8.08 -5.40
C GLY A 38 -3.34 -8.89 -4.17
N GLY A 39 -3.26 -8.25 -3.01
CA GLY A 39 -3.81 -8.77 -1.76
C GLY A 39 -5.31 -8.50 -1.61
N ILE A 40 -5.88 -7.66 -2.50
CA ILE A 40 -7.31 -7.30 -2.55
C ILE A 40 -7.85 -7.53 -3.96
N ARG A 41 -9.17 -7.66 -4.06
CA ARG A 41 -9.81 -8.09 -5.31
C ARG A 41 -11.11 -7.35 -5.57
N LEU A 42 -11.36 -7.00 -6.83
CA LEU A 42 -12.65 -6.53 -7.31
C LEU A 42 -13.28 -7.61 -8.19
N ARG A 43 -14.42 -8.15 -7.78
CA ARG A 43 -15.16 -9.19 -8.52
C ARG A 43 -16.50 -8.65 -9.00
N ILE A 44 -16.75 -8.77 -10.29
CA ILE A 44 -18.05 -8.52 -10.89
C ILE A 44 -18.72 -9.88 -11.10
N VAL A 45 -19.90 -10.06 -10.57
CA VAL A 45 -20.69 -11.30 -10.67
C VAL A 45 -21.87 -11.03 -11.58
N THR A 46 -21.91 -11.73 -12.72
CA THR A 46 -23.00 -11.64 -13.69
C THR A 46 -24.14 -12.61 -13.32
N ALA A 47 -25.31 -12.43 -13.94
CA ALA A 47 -26.45 -13.33 -13.74
C ALA A 47 -26.19 -14.79 -14.17
N GLU A 48 -25.17 -15.03 -15.00
CA GLU A 48 -24.78 -16.36 -15.47
C GLU A 48 -23.74 -17.05 -14.56
N SER A 49 -23.33 -16.39 -13.48
CA SER A 49 -22.37 -16.96 -12.54
C SER A 49 -23.06 -17.86 -11.51
N ASP A 50 -22.48 -19.03 -11.24
CA ASP A 50 -22.93 -19.90 -10.14
C ASP A 50 -22.99 -19.17 -8.79
N LEU A 51 -22.16 -18.11 -8.65
CA LEU A 51 -22.16 -17.24 -7.47
C LEU A 51 -23.43 -16.41 -7.34
N ALA A 52 -24.11 -16.05 -8.44
CA ALA A 52 -25.35 -15.30 -8.39
C ALA A 52 -26.48 -16.13 -7.73
N GLU A 53 -26.42 -17.45 -7.87
CA GLU A 53 -27.38 -18.39 -7.29
C GLU A 53 -27.03 -18.79 -5.84
N SER A 54 -25.80 -18.52 -5.39
CA SER A 54 -25.30 -19.01 -4.11
C SER A 54 -25.89 -18.33 -2.86
N GLY A 55 -26.66 -17.26 -3.06
CA GLY A 55 -27.35 -16.53 -2.00
C GLY A 55 -26.48 -15.52 -1.23
N ASP A 56 -27.16 -14.61 -0.53
CA ASP A 56 -26.58 -13.47 0.18
C ASP A 56 -25.47 -13.88 1.20
N SER A 57 -25.73 -14.92 1.98
CA SER A 57 -24.79 -15.40 3.01
C SER A 57 -23.48 -15.92 2.42
N SER A 58 -23.53 -16.59 1.27
CA SER A 58 -22.33 -17.09 0.59
C SER A 58 -21.48 -15.95 0.04
N LEU A 59 -22.13 -14.95 -0.58
CA LEU A 59 -21.44 -13.75 -1.11
C LEU A 59 -20.77 -12.95 0.00
N ARG A 60 -21.42 -12.78 1.16
CA ARG A 60 -20.83 -12.16 2.33
C ARG A 60 -19.61 -12.93 2.83
N LEU A 61 -19.73 -14.26 3.00
CA LEU A 61 -18.62 -15.08 3.44
C LEU A 61 -17.41 -14.99 2.51
N GLN A 62 -17.65 -15.07 1.20
CA GLN A 62 -16.60 -14.98 0.20
C GLN A 62 -15.91 -13.61 0.18
N SER A 63 -16.68 -12.52 0.29
CA SER A 63 -16.13 -11.17 0.29
C SER A 63 -15.12 -10.98 1.42
N ARG A 64 -15.39 -11.56 2.61
CA ARG A 64 -14.49 -11.51 3.75
C ARG A 64 -13.31 -12.46 3.61
N ALA A 65 -13.56 -13.73 3.25
CA ALA A 65 -12.53 -14.76 3.18
C ALA A 65 -11.43 -14.45 2.15
N ASN A 66 -11.81 -13.79 1.05
CA ASN A 66 -10.92 -13.52 -0.06
C ASN A 66 -10.41 -12.07 -0.12
N SER A 67 -10.77 -11.21 0.84
CA SER A 67 -10.48 -9.77 0.81
C SER A 67 -10.92 -9.16 -0.53
N GLU A 68 -12.21 -9.39 -0.88
CA GLU A 68 -12.74 -8.93 -2.17
C GLU A 68 -14.00 -8.08 -2.03
N ALA A 69 -14.10 -7.07 -2.90
CA ALA A 69 -15.33 -6.37 -3.16
C ALA A 69 -16.07 -7.10 -4.27
N ILE A 70 -17.24 -7.67 -3.95
CA ILE A 70 -18.09 -8.39 -4.90
C ILE A 70 -19.22 -7.46 -5.31
N VAL A 71 -19.44 -7.32 -6.62
CA VAL A 71 -20.55 -6.57 -7.21
C VAL A 71 -21.43 -7.56 -7.95
N LEU A 72 -22.56 -7.91 -7.37
CA LEU A 72 -23.58 -8.71 -8.02
C LEU A 72 -24.45 -7.80 -8.89
N LEU A 73 -24.43 -8.00 -10.20
CA LEU A 73 -25.13 -7.17 -11.17
C LEU A 73 -26.64 -7.30 -11.03
N ASP A 74 -27.34 -6.17 -11.14
CA ASP A 74 -28.80 -6.14 -11.18
C ASP A 74 -29.30 -6.40 -12.63
N GLY A 75 -30.04 -7.47 -12.79
CA GLY A 75 -30.63 -7.86 -14.07
C GLY A 75 -29.63 -8.45 -15.08
N ASN A 76 -30.15 -8.86 -16.22
CA ASN A 76 -29.42 -9.55 -17.30
C ASN A 76 -29.67 -8.97 -18.71
N GLY A 77 -30.31 -7.81 -18.81
CA GLY A 77 -30.66 -7.20 -20.09
C GLY A 77 -29.47 -6.95 -21.03
N TYR A 78 -28.31 -6.66 -20.47
CA TYR A 78 -27.06 -6.50 -21.20
C TYR A 78 -26.60 -7.80 -21.89
N TYR A 79 -26.94 -8.96 -21.35
CA TYR A 79 -26.49 -10.26 -21.86
C TYR A 79 -27.04 -10.55 -23.27
N ASN A 80 -28.34 -10.33 -23.51
CA ASN A 80 -28.95 -10.54 -24.80
C ASN A 80 -28.33 -9.64 -25.88
N GLU A 81 -28.07 -8.38 -25.55
CA GLU A 81 -27.43 -7.44 -26.49
C GLU A 81 -26.00 -7.87 -26.83
N ILE A 82 -25.23 -8.33 -25.85
CA ILE A 82 -23.86 -8.86 -26.07
C ILE A 82 -23.93 -10.13 -26.92
N ALA A 83 -24.85 -11.07 -26.62
CA ALA A 83 -24.96 -12.32 -27.33
C ALA A 83 -25.32 -12.09 -28.82
N GLU A 84 -26.27 -11.22 -29.11
CA GLU A 84 -26.66 -10.88 -30.50
C GLU A 84 -25.52 -10.16 -31.24
N ALA A 85 -24.83 -9.18 -30.60
CA ALA A 85 -23.70 -8.53 -31.22
C ALA A 85 -22.57 -9.51 -31.56
N LEU A 86 -22.26 -10.46 -30.65
CA LEU A 86 -21.27 -11.51 -30.89
C LEU A 86 -21.68 -12.48 -32.00
N ARG A 87 -22.97 -12.86 -32.11
CA ARG A 87 -23.49 -13.70 -33.20
C ARG A 87 -23.28 -13.02 -34.54
N ILE A 88 -23.60 -11.72 -34.63
CA ILE A 88 -23.42 -10.95 -35.87
C ILE A 88 -21.90 -10.86 -36.17
N ALA A 89 -21.06 -10.50 -35.22
CA ALA A 89 -19.62 -10.40 -35.41
C ALA A 89 -19.00 -11.72 -35.87
N LYS A 90 -19.38 -12.84 -35.27
CA LYS A 90 -18.94 -14.19 -35.66
C LYS A 90 -19.34 -14.53 -37.09
N TYR A 91 -20.61 -14.25 -37.48
CA TYR A 91 -21.08 -14.45 -38.82
C TYR A 91 -20.28 -13.64 -39.86
N VAL A 92 -20.07 -12.35 -39.60
CA VAL A 92 -19.31 -11.48 -40.49
C VAL A 92 -17.87 -11.95 -40.63
N LYS A 93 -17.21 -12.32 -39.53
CA LYS A 93 -15.80 -12.80 -39.52
C LYS A 93 -15.65 -14.13 -40.30
N SER A 94 -16.69 -14.96 -40.35
CA SER A 94 -16.64 -16.24 -41.06
C SER A 94 -16.76 -16.11 -42.59
N ARG A 95 -17.00 -14.91 -43.13
CA ARG A 95 -17.21 -14.66 -44.54
C ARG A 95 -16.08 -13.82 -45.15
N ASN A 96 -15.68 -14.18 -46.36
CA ASN A 96 -14.76 -13.34 -47.16
C ASN A 96 -15.58 -12.24 -47.86
N VAL A 97 -15.78 -11.13 -47.14
CA VAL A 97 -16.65 -10.02 -47.55
C VAL A 97 -16.23 -9.39 -48.87
N SER A 98 -14.94 -9.42 -49.23
CA SER A 98 -14.41 -8.80 -50.46
C SER A 98 -14.88 -9.53 -51.73
N GLN A 99 -15.23 -10.81 -51.64
CA GLN A 99 -15.65 -11.63 -52.79
C GLN A 99 -17.18 -11.70 -52.99
N LEU A 100 -17.95 -11.02 -52.13
CA LEU A 100 -19.38 -11.07 -52.18
C LEU A 100 -20.01 -10.00 -53.11
N PRO A 101 -21.17 -10.28 -53.70
CA PRO A 101 -21.92 -9.28 -54.47
C PRO A 101 -22.22 -8.00 -53.69
N GLU A 102 -22.31 -6.86 -54.34
CA GLU A 102 -22.50 -5.55 -53.71
C GLU A 102 -23.74 -5.51 -52.78
N ALA A 103 -24.85 -6.09 -53.22
CA ALA A 103 -26.07 -6.17 -52.40
C ALA A 103 -25.82 -6.90 -51.04
N ILE A 104 -25.07 -8.00 -51.06
CA ILE A 104 -24.73 -8.75 -49.84
C ILE A 104 -23.73 -7.96 -48.98
N ARG A 105 -22.79 -7.28 -49.60
CA ARG A 105 -21.85 -6.39 -48.84
C ARG A 105 -22.60 -5.29 -48.07
N LYS A 106 -23.61 -4.66 -48.70
CA LYS A 106 -24.45 -3.65 -48.03
C LYS A 106 -25.21 -4.25 -46.83
N ILE A 107 -25.74 -5.47 -46.96
CA ILE A 107 -26.42 -6.17 -45.86
C ILE A 107 -25.43 -6.45 -44.74
N ILE A 108 -24.22 -6.90 -45.04
CA ILE A 108 -23.17 -7.15 -44.03
C ILE A 108 -22.79 -5.87 -43.31
N GLN A 109 -22.61 -4.75 -44.03
CA GLN A 109 -22.32 -3.44 -43.43
C GLN A 109 -23.47 -2.99 -42.49
N ALA A 110 -24.72 -3.17 -42.89
CA ALA A 110 -25.88 -2.87 -42.05
C ALA A 110 -25.86 -3.73 -40.74
N ARG A 111 -25.57 -5.03 -40.86
CA ARG A 111 -25.41 -5.91 -39.71
C ARG A 111 -24.25 -5.54 -38.80
N GLN A 112 -23.12 -5.12 -39.37
CA GLN A 112 -22.00 -4.59 -38.57
C GLN A 112 -22.39 -3.34 -37.81
N SER A 113 -23.15 -2.43 -38.42
CA SER A 113 -23.65 -1.23 -37.74
C SER A 113 -24.64 -1.59 -36.61
N GLU A 114 -25.53 -2.56 -36.87
CA GLU A 114 -26.40 -3.10 -35.83
C GLU A 114 -25.64 -3.72 -34.67
N ALA A 115 -24.59 -4.50 -34.93
CA ALA A 115 -23.76 -5.09 -33.88
C ALA A 115 -23.09 -4.00 -32.99
N ARG A 116 -22.60 -2.94 -33.60
CA ARG A 116 -22.01 -1.80 -32.85
C ARG A 116 -23.03 -1.07 -31.99
N GLU A 117 -24.26 -0.92 -32.49
CA GLU A 117 -25.34 -0.28 -31.73
C GLU A 117 -25.73 -1.15 -30.53
N ARG A 118 -25.85 -2.47 -30.72
CA ARG A 118 -26.09 -3.43 -29.64
C ARG A 118 -24.98 -3.43 -28.60
N GLU A 119 -23.71 -3.33 -29.03
CA GLU A 119 -22.58 -3.19 -28.10
C GLU A 119 -22.68 -1.92 -27.25
N ARG A 120 -23.12 -0.79 -27.82
CA ARG A 120 -23.34 0.46 -27.09
C ARG A 120 -24.48 0.33 -26.08
N THR A 121 -25.58 -0.27 -26.52
CA THR A 121 -26.74 -0.55 -25.66
C THR A 121 -26.34 -1.47 -24.50
N ALA A 122 -25.64 -2.55 -24.81
CA ALA A 122 -25.09 -3.46 -23.79
C ALA A 122 -24.19 -2.75 -22.77
N ALA A 123 -23.30 -1.85 -23.26
CA ALA A 123 -22.43 -1.08 -22.37
C ALA A 123 -23.23 -0.15 -21.45
N THR A 124 -24.32 0.44 -21.93
CA THR A 124 -25.20 1.30 -21.12
C THR A 124 -25.94 0.47 -20.06
N LEU A 125 -26.58 -0.63 -20.48
CA LEU A 125 -27.29 -1.53 -19.55
C LEU A 125 -26.34 -2.12 -18.50
N LEU A 126 -25.10 -2.45 -18.88
CA LEU A 126 -24.10 -2.97 -17.97
C LEU A 126 -23.70 -1.92 -16.91
N ARG A 127 -23.52 -0.66 -17.32
CA ARG A 127 -23.25 0.43 -16.36
C ARG A 127 -24.40 0.60 -15.36
N GLU A 128 -25.63 0.55 -15.83
CA GLU A 128 -26.80 0.60 -14.95
C GLU A 128 -26.85 -0.61 -14.00
N ALA A 129 -26.59 -1.83 -14.50
CA ALA A 129 -26.57 -3.04 -13.71
C ALA A 129 -25.50 -3.01 -12.61
N ILE A 130 -24.33 -2.38 -12.85
CA ILE A 130 -23.31 -2.19 -11.82
C ILE A 130 -23.80 -1.18 -10.76
N VAL A 131 -24.32 -0.02 -11.19
CA VAL A 131 -24.75 1.03 -10.25
C VAL A 131 -25.91 0.59 -9.37
N LYS A 132 -26.84 -0.21 -9.91
CA LYS A 132 -27.99 -0.79 -9.18
C LYS A 132 -27.66 -2.09 -8.47
N GLY A 133 -26.49 -2.66 -8.70
CA GLY A 133 -26.05 -3.94 -8.19
C GLY A 133 -25.93 -4.00 -6.66
N ALA A 134 -25.87 -5.22 -6.14
CA ALA A 134 -25.63 -5.45 -4.74
C ALA A 134 -24.12 -5.58 -4.48
N PHE A 135 -23.63 -4.84 -3.50
CA PHE A 135 -22.21 -4.80 -3.14
C PHE A 135 -21.97 -5.57 -1.85
N TYR A 136 -21.03 -6.51 -1.86
CA TYR A 136 -20.62 -7.32 -0.71
C TYR A 136 -19.14 -7.07 -0.42
N ILE A 137 -18.83 -6.55 0.75
CA ILE A 137 -17.49 -6.13 1.15
C ILE A 137 -17.29 -6.46 2.63
N ALA A 138 -16.13 -7.01 2.99
CA ALA A 138 -15.80 -7.31 4.39
C ALA A 138 -16.83 -8.19 5.13
N GLY A 139 -17.56 -9.01 4.42
CA GLY A 139 -18.62 -9.87 4.98
C GLY A 139 -19.98 -9.19 5.12
N GLU A 140 -20.13 -7.96 4.66
CA GLU A 140 -21.37 -7.21 4.77
C GLU A 140 -21.92 -6.82 3.38
N ARG A 141 -23.25 -6.69 3.30
CA ARG A 141 -23.91 -6.09 2.15
C ARG A 141 -23.95 -4.58 2.35
N MET A 142 -23.19 -3.85 1.53
CA MET A 142 -23.04 -2.42 1.62
C MET A 142 -24.13 -1.68 0.82
N ASN A 143 -24.67 -0.61 1.40
CA ASN A 143 -25.59 0.27 0.68
C ASN A 143 -24.79 1.39 -0.03
N ILE A 144 -24.30 1.09 -1.22
CA ILE A 144 -23.57 2.06 -2.05
C ILE A 144 -24.58 2.86 -2.87
N ARG A 145 -24.48 4.19 -2.77
CA ARG A 145 -25.30 5.13 -3.54
C ARG A 145 -24.38 5.94 -4.45
N ALA A 146 -24.42 5.66 -5.73
CA ALA A 146 -23.61 6.34 -6.73
C ALA A 146 -24.43 6.70 -7.96
N GLN A 147 -24.01 7.73 -8.67
CA GLN A 147 -24.67 8.16 -9.92
C GLN A 147 -24.03 7.50 -11.15
N ASN A 148 -22.83 6.98 -11.02
CA ASN A 148 -22.08 6.34 -12.10
C ASN A 148 -21.23 5.18 -11.59
N VAL A 149 -20.72 4.37 -12.51
CA VAL A 149 -19.93 3.18 -12.21
C VAL A 149 -18.66 3.50 -11.47
N LYS A 150 -17.97 4.58 -11.86
CA LYS A 150 -16.70 4.97 -11.22
C LYS A 150 -16.91 5.24 -9.74
N ASP A 151 -17.88 6.07 -9.41
CA ASP A 151 -18.17 6.43 -8.01
C ASP A 151 -18.63 5.21 -7.20
N ALA A 152 -19.39 4.28 -7.81
CA ALA A 152 -19.82 3.04 -7.16
C ALA A 152 -18.62 2.15 -6.82
N LEU A 153 -17.73 1.94 -7.78
CA LEU A 153 -16.54 1.11 -7.59
C LEU A 153 -15.51 1.78 -6.69
N ASP A 154 -15.36 3.11 -6.75
CA ASP A 154 -14.48 3.87 -5.86
C ASP A 154 -14.94 3.76 -4.41
N GLN A 155 -16.24 3.86 -4.13
CA GLN A 155 -16.78 3.62 -2.79
C GLN A 155 -16.52 2.18 -2.34
N ALA A 156 -16.80 1.19 -3.20
CA ALA A 156 -16.58 -0.22 -2.90
C ALA A 156 -15.11 -0.52 -2.57
N MET A 157 -14.19 -0.03 -3.39
CA MET A 157 -12.75 -0.19 -3.16
C MET A 157 -12.28 0.57 -1.92
N GLY A 158 -12.85 1.73 -1.62
CA GLY A 158 -12.57 2.49 -0.40
C GLY A 158 -12.90 1.67 0.85
N TYR A 159 -14.10 1.12 0.94
CA TYR A 159 -14.52 0.25 2.05
C TYR A 159 -13.64 -0.99 2.18
N LEU A 160 -13.30 -1.64 1.05
CA LEU A 160 -12.42 -2.80 1.06
C LEU A 160 -11.03 -2.46 1.62
N ILE A 161 -10.47 -1.32 1.21
CA ILE A 161 -9.15 -0.89 1.68
C ILE A 161 -9.19 -0.55 3.17
N GLU A 162 -10.23 0.13 3.65
CA GLU A 162 -10.38 0.47 5.07
C GLU A 162 -10.52 -0.78 5.96
N ASP A 163 -11.15 -1.84 5.46
CA ASP A 163 -11.24 -3.13 6.17
C ASP A 163 -9.90 -3.88 6.16
N VAL A 164 -9.32 -4.11 4.99
CA VAL A 164 -8.10 -4.91 4.84
C VAL A 164 -6.88 -4.20 5.44
N TYR A 165 -6.80 -2.89 5.31
CA TYR A 165 -5.71 -2.06 5.83
C TYR A 165 -6.16 -1.22 7.03
N SER A 166 -6.73 -1.90 8.04
CA SER A 166 -7.34 -1.28 9.23
C SER A 166 -6.38 -0.36 10.02
N LYS A 167 -5.06 -0.54 9.87
CA LYS A 167 -4.03 0.30 10.51
C LYS A 167 -3.41 1.34 9.57
N LEU A 168 -3.99 1.53 8.37
CA LEU A 168 -3.50 2.50 7.39
C LEU A 168 -3.45 3.93 7.97
N ASN A 169 -4.46 4.28 8.75
CA ASN A 169 -4.62 5.62 9.33
C ASN A 169 -3.70 5.92 10.53
N PHE A 170 -2.84 4.99 10.95
CA PHE A 170 -1.86 5.24 12.00
C PHE A 170 -0.76 6.21 11.53
N VAL A 171 -0.52 6.26 10.21
CA VAL A 171 0.34 7.28 9.60
C VAL A 171 -0.51 8.51 9.32
N THR A 172 -0.23 9.60 10.01
CA THR A 172 -0.96 10.89 9.95
C THR A 172 -0.13 11.99 9.30
N ALA A 173 1.20 11.98 9.50
CA ALA A 173 2.15 12.86 8.84
C ALA A 173 2.96 12.06 7.80
N PHE A 174 3.12 12.62 6.60
CA PHE A 174 3.57 11.92 5.42
C PHE A 174 4.85 12.53 4.84
N ALA A 175 5.86 11.71 4.62
CA ALA A 175 7.06 12.11 3.91
C ALA A 175 6.79 12.23 2.39
N GLN A 176 7.42 13.22 1.76
CA GLN A 176 7.32 13.47 0.32
C GLN A 176 8.54 13.00 -0.47
N GLY A 177 9.71 12.93 0.19
CA GLY A 177 10.96 12.54 -0.44
C GLY A 177 12.06 12.21 0.55
N ASP A 178 13.21 11.79 0.03
CA ASP A 178 14.39 11.45 0.84
C ASP A 178 14.92 12.64 1.65
N GLU A 179 14.62 13.85 1.19
CA GLU A 179 14.98 15.08 1.90
C GLU A 179 14.22 15.22 3.23
N ASP A 180 12.97 14.81 3.29
CA ASP A 180 12.19 14.81 4.54
C ASP A 180 12.79 13.81 5.54
N ILE A 181 13.21 12.62 5.06
CA ILE A 181 13.90 11.64 5.90
C ILE A 181 15.19 12.23 6.45
N ARG A 182 15.97 12.95 5.62
CA ARG A 182 17.19 13.63 6.03
C ARG A 182 16.91 14.67 7.12
N ARG A 183 15.87 15.51 6.92
CA ARG A 183 15.48 16.54 7.92
C ARG A 183 15.05 15.90 9.25
N ILE A 184 14.34 14.79 9.23
CA ILE A 184 13.98 14.04 10.44
C ILE A 184 15.27 13.60 11.16
N LEU A 185 16.22 13.00 10.45
CA LEU A 185 17.47 12.52 11.02
C LEU A 185 18.33 13.66 11.59
N THR A 186 18.41 14.82 10.90
CA THR A 186 19.18 15.97 11.35
C THR A 186 18.49 16.81 12.43
N GLY A 187 17.17 16.61 12.62
CA GLY A 187 16.40 17.35 13.61
C GLY A 187 16.00 18.76 13.17
N GLU A 188 16.02 19.04 11.86
CA GLU A 188 15.61 20.33 11.31
C GLU A 188 14.09 20.57 11.47
N ASN A 189 13.29 19.49 11.63
CA ASN A 189 11.85 19.53 11.91
C ASN A 189 11.54 19.13 13.36
N GLN A 190 11.49 20.09 14.26
CA GLN A 190 11.20 19.83 15.69
C GLN A 190 9.80 19.22 15.94
N GLN A 191 8.82 19.50 15.09
CA GLN A 191 7.44 18.99 15.27
C GLN A 191 7.31 17.48 14.98
N GLU A 192 8.13 16.91 14.09
CA GLU A 192 8.07 15.49 13.72
C GLU A 192 8.89 14.58 14.63
N THR A 193 9.73 15.14 15.48
CA THR A 193 10.59 14.38 16.40
C THR A 193 10.00 14.18 17.80
N MET A 194 8.83 14.76 18.08
CA MET A 194 8.17 14.58 19.38
C MET A 194 7.62 13.17 19.52
N LEU A 195 8.06 12.45 20.52
CA LEU A 195 7.45 11.19 20.97
C LEU A 195 6.45 11.51 22.08
N GLY A 196 5.20 11.17 21.86
CA GLY A 196 4.11 11.37 22.82
C GLY A 196 2.77 10.98 22.22
N VAL A 197 1.72 10.91 23.02
CA VAL A 197 0.38 10.48 22.58
C VAL A 197 -0.18 11.42 21.49
N ASP A 198 0.17 12.71 21.55
CA ASP A 198 -0.27 13.73 20.60
C ASP A 198 0.76 14.01 19.49
N ALA A 199 1.85 13.23 19.42
CA ALA A 199 2.87 13.40 18.39
C ALA A 199 2.36 12.88 17.04
N PRO A 200 2.77 13.51 15.91
CA PRO A 200 2.50 12.95 14.60
C PRO A 200 2.99 11.49 14.50
N ASN A 201 2.17 10.63 13.92
CA ASN A 201 2.50 9.20 13.74
C ASN A 201 2.71 8.39 15.04
N ALA A 202 2.24 8.86 16.22
CA ALA A 202 2.50 8.19 17.49
C ALA A 202 2.15 6.70 17.48
N GLN A 203 0.97 6.34 16.93
CA GLN A 203 0.53 4.94 16.83
C GLN A 203 1.43 4.12 15.89
N ALA A 204 1.84 4.71 14.76
CA ALA A 204 2.71 4.02 13.80
C ALA A 204 4.12 3.81 14.38
N LEU A 205 4.67 4.79 15.09
CA LEU A 205 5.95 4.66 15.79
C LEU A 205 5.91 3.57 16.86
N ASP A 206 4.81 3.50 17.62
CA ASP A 206 4.63 2.50 18.66
C ASP A 206 4.52 1.08 18.08
N GLU A 207 3.82 0.89 16.96
CA GLU A 207 3.74 -0.38 16.25
C GLU A 207 5.13 -0.91 15.83
N ILE A 208 5.99 -0.03 15.27
CA ILE A 208 7.34 -0.43 14.90
C ILE A 208 8.16 -0.76 16.14
N ARG A 209 8.08 0.06 17.19
CA ARG A 209 8.80 -0.17 18.46
C ARG A 209 8.40 -1.51 19.09
N GLN A 210 7.11 -1.78 19.22
CA GLN A 210 6.60 -3.04 19.80
C GLN A 210 7.03 -4.26 18.96
N PHE A 211 6.99 -4.16 17.64
CA PHE A 211 7.49 -5.21 16.76
C PHE A 211 8.96 -5.50 17.02
N MET A 212 9.79 -4.46 17.12
CA MET A 212 11.23 -4.61 17.40
C MET A 212 11.48 -5.21 18.78
N GLU A 213 10.72 -4.82 19.81
CA GLU A 213 10.82 -5.38 21.17
C GLU A 213 10.48 -6.89 21.19
N VAL A 214 9.47 -7.31 20.43
CA VAL A 214 9.13 -8.73 20.32
C VAL A 214 10.24 -9.50 19.63
N ARG A 215 10.81 -8.97 18.54
CA ARG A 215 11.91 -9.60 17.80
C ARG A 215 13.19 -9.70 18.62
N GLU A 216 13.51 -8.66 19.36
CA GLU A 216 14.67 -8.65 20.27
C GLU A 216 14.54 -9.74 21.34
N ARG A 217 13.37 -9.86 21.98
CA ARG A 217 13.11 -10.94 22.96
C ARG A 217 13.20 -12.35 22.37
N GLN A 218 12.91 -12.49 21.08
CA GLN A 218 13.02 -13.74 20.34
C GLN A 218 14.44 -13.97 19.77
N HIS A 219 15.38 -13.04 19.97
CA HIS A 219 16.72 -13.05 19.38
C HIS A 219 16.73 -13.16 17.85
N ILE A 220 15.72 -12.59 17.20
CA ILE A 220 15.57 -12.59 15.75
C ILE A 220 16.12 -11.27 15.20
N ALA A 221 17.15 -11.36 14.35
CA ALA A 221 17.66 -10.22 13.62
C ALA A 221 16.62 -9.72 12.59
N VAL A 222 16.45 -8.40 12.49
CA VAL A 222 15.50 -7.76 11.60
C VAL A 222 16.22 -6.78 10.68
N THR A 223 15.97 -6.87 9.39
CA THR A 223 16.48 -5.92 8.40
C THR A 223 15.49 -4.79 8.13
N VAL A 224 15.98 -3.67 7.58
CA VAL A 224 15.11 -2.59 7.09
C VAL A 224 14.12 -3.13 6.05
N GLY A 225 14.57 -4.02 5.15
CA GLY A 225 13.74 -4.64 4.14
C GLY A 225 12.59 -5.48 4.72
N GLU A 226 12.81 -6.18 5.84
CA GLU A 226 11.74 -6.91 6.54
C GLU A 226 10.71 -5.98 7.17
N ILE A 227 11.14 -4.88 7.78
CA ILE A 227 10.23 -3.85 8.30
C ILE A 227 9.40 -3.26 7.15
N GLN A 228 10.05 -2.93 6.04
CA GLN A 228 9.37 -2.41 4.85
C GLN A 228 8.29 -3.38 4.35
N ARG A 229 8.61 -4.66 4.15
CA ARG A 229 7.64 -5.67 3.68
C ARG A 229 6.49 -5.84 4.66
N ARG A 230 6.76 -5.86 5.96
CA ARG A 230 5.73 -5.99 6.98
C ARG A 230 4.73 -4.85 6.96
N TYR A 231 5.21 -3.62 6.93
CA TYR A 231 4.34 -2.44 7.06
C TYR A 231 3.73 -1.96 5.75
N GLN A 232 4.21 -2.44 4.61
CA GLN A 232 3.53 -2.29 3.31
C GLN A 232 2.42 -3.32 3.11
N ALA A 233 2.44 -4.45 3.83
CA ALA A 233 1.39 -5.47 3.77
C ALA A 233 0.20 -5.13 4.67
N ALA A 234 -0.91 -5.89 4.51
CA ALA A 234 -2.02 -5.84 5.45
C ALA A 234 -1.55 -6.22 6.88
N PRO A 235 -2.10 -5.62 7.92
CA PRO A 235 -3.19 -4.63 7.94
C PRO A 235 -2.72 -3.16 7.84
N TYR A 236 -1.48 -2.87 7.49
CA TYR A 236 -0.89 -1.53 7.54
C TYR A 236 -1.02 -0.78 6.20
N GLY A 237 -0.46 -1.30 5.10
CA GLY A 237 -0.52 -0.69 3.78
C GLY A 237 0.24 0.64 3.67
N TRP A 238 1.21 0.92 4.57
CA TRP A 238 1.95 2.17 4.60
C TRP A 238 2.88 2.29 3.39
N ARG A 239 3.11 3.51 2.92
CA ARG A 239 4.04 3.74 1.80
C ARG A 239 5.47 3.47 2.26
N GLU A 240 6.30 2.98 1.35
CA GLU A 240 7.72 2.71 1.61
C GLU A 240 8.44 3.90 2.24
N ILE A 241 8.18 5.10 1.71
CA ILE A 241 8.80 6.33 2.20
C ILE A 241 8.36 6.70 3.63
N ASP A 242 7.09 6.45 3.97
CA ASP A 242 6.58 6.73 5.32
C ASP A 242 7.19 5.74 6.34
N VAL A 243 7.33 4.47 5.98
CA VAL A 243 8.02 3.48 6.83
C VAL A 243 9.48 3.89 7.07
N ALA A 244 10.17 4.35 6.04
CA ALA A 244 11.54 4.86 6.17
C ALA A 244 11.61 6.09 7.09
N ALA A 245 10.66 7.02 6.96
CA ALA A 245 10.55 8.20 7.82
C ALA A 245 10.27 7.83 9.29
N LEU A 246 9.42 6.84 9.53
CA LEU A 246 9.13 6.33 10.89
C LEU A 246 10.38 5.69 11.53
N ILE A 247 11.14 4.89 10.78
CA ILE A 247 12.41 4.34 11.28
C ILE A 247 13.39 5.47 11.59
N ALA A 248 13.50 6.47 10.70
CA ALA A 248 14.34 7.64 10.91
C ALA A 248 13.95 8.42 12.18
N ALA A 249 12.66 8.60 12.43
CA ALA A 249 12.15 9.25 13.64
C ALA A 249 12.52 8.46 14.92
N LEU A 250 12.40 7.14 14.89
CA LEU A 250 12.80 6.27 16.00
C LEU A 250 14.33 6.27 16.21
N MET A 251 15.13 6.38 15.14
CA MET A 251 16.58 6.54 15.23
C MET A 251 16.93 7.89 15.89
N ARG A 252 16.32 8.98 15.42
CA ARG A 252 16.52 10.32 16.00
C ARG A 252 16.12 10.36 17.47
N ALA A 253 15.04 9.69 17.84
CA ALA A 253 14.58 9.52 19.22
C ALA A 253 15.42 8.55 20.05
N GLN A 254 16.53 8.04 19.51
CA GLN A 254 17.45 7.11 20.18
C GLN A 254 16.78 5.79 20.63
N LYS A 255 15.72 5.35 19.91
CA LYS A 255 15.04 4.09 20.17
C LYS A 255 15.52 2.95 19.29
N LEU A 256 15.95 3.28 18.07
CA LEU A 256 16.50 2.34 17.09
C LEU A 256 17.89 2.77 16.64
N GLN A 257 18.69 1.80 16.19
CA GLN A 257 19.96 2.01 15.51
C GLN A 257 20.06 1.11 14.28
N LEU A 258 20.71 1.62 13.23
CA LEU A 258 21.05 0.84 12.05
C LEU A 258 22.45 0.26 12.21
N ILE A 259 22.60 -1.01 11.81
CA ILE A 259 23.88 -1.70 11.80
C ILE A 259 24.14 -2.23 10.40
N ARG A 260 25.30 -1.88 9.85
CA ARG A 260 25.77 -2.31 8.55
C ARG A 260 27.22 -2.74 8.64
N ASP A 261 27.54 -3.93 8.13
CA ASP A 261 28.89 -4.48 8.18
C ASP A 261 29.46 -4.53 9.63
N ASN A 262 28.60 -4.86 10.60
CA ASN A 262 28.85 -4.87 12.06
C ASN A 262 29.17 -3.50 12.68
N LEU A 263 28.97 -2.41 11.95
CA LEU A 263 29.16 -1.06 12.45
C LEU A 263 27.82 -0.34 12.59
N ALA A 264 27.64 0.37 13.69
CA ALA A 264 26.50 1.27 13.88
C ALA A 264 26.63 2.45 12.91
N ILE A 265 25.53 2.78 12.23
CA ILE A 265 25.46 3.93 11.32
C ILE A 265 24.91 5.11 12.11
N PRO A 266 25.69 6.21 12.26
CA PRO A 266 25.19 7.43 12.86
C PRO A 266 24.01 7.99 12.09
N TYR A 267 22.96 8.43 12.79
CA TYR A 267 21.74 8.92 12.13
C TYR A 267 21.97 10.20 11.30
N ALA A 268 22.96 11.02 11.66
CA ALA A 268 23.31 12.25 10.94
C ALA A 268 24.05 12.00 9.61
N GLU A 269 24.54 10.79 9.37
CA GLU A 269 25.23 10.46 8.13
C GLU A 269 24.29 10.28 6.94
N ARG A 270 24.69 10.77 5.76
CA ARG A 270 23.97 10.56 4.51
C ARG A 270 23.71 9.07 4.22
N ARG A 271 24.64 8.20 4.63
CA ARG A 271 24.53 6.75 4.50
C ARG A 271 23.29 6.19 5.19
N ALA A 272 22.80 6.80 6.27
CA ALA A 272 21.58 6.38 6.95
C ALA A 272 20.35 6.44 6.00
N VAL A 273 20.22 7.52 5.22
CA VAL A 273 19.14 7.63 4.21
C VAL A 273 19.26 6.54 3.17
N ASP A 274 20.46 6.27 2.67
CA ASP A 274 20.71 5.21 1.68
C ASP A 274 20.29 3.82 2.22
N CYS A 275 20.60 3.53 3.48
CA CYS A 275 20.21 2.28 4.15
C CYS A 275 18.71 2.14 4.34
N LEU A 276 17.98 3.25 4.48
CA LEU A 276 16.52 3.27 4.62
C LEU A 276 15.78 3.22 3.28
N ARG A 277 16.42 3.60 2.15
CA ARG A 277 15.75 3.82 0.87
C ARG A 277 16.23 2.95 -0.28
N LYS A 278 17.52 2.60 -0.34
CA LYS A 278 18.05 1.80 -1.44
C LYS A 278 17.80 0.32 -1.18
N ARG A 279 17.06 -0.33 -2.08
CA ARG A 279 16.67 -1.76 -1.94
C ARG A 279 17.84 -2.69 -1.58
N ALA A 280 18.98 -2.53 -2.25
CA ALA A 280 20.16 -3.35 -1.99
C ALA A 280 20.76 -3.13 -0.58
N GLU A 281 20.61 -1.93 -0.03
CA GLU A 281 21.07 -1.60 1.33
C GLU A 281 20.06 -2.03 2.39
N MET A 282 18.75 -1.84 2.15
CA MET A 282 17.68 -2.25 3.08
C MET A 282 17.76 -3.72 3.47
N GLU A 283 18.08 -4.61 2.51
CA GLU A 283 18.17 -6.05 2.77
C GLU A 283 19.39 -6.46 3.60
N LYS A 284 20.41 -5.61 3.66
CA LYS A 284 21.67 -5.89 4.35
C LYS A 284 21.85 -5.08 5.63
N THR A 285 20.97 -4.10 5.87
CA THR A 285 21.04 -3.24 7.04
C THR A 285 20.15 -3.78 8.15
N LEU A 286 20.75 -4.14 9.27
CA LEU A 286 20.03 -4.59 10.46
C LEU A 286 19.51 -3.39 11.24
N VAL A 287 18.33 -3.57 11.82
CA VAL A 287 17.73 -2.63 12.77
C VAL A 287 17.77 -3.27 14.16
N LYS A 288 18.25 -2.57 15.14
CA LYS A 288 18.28 -3.01 16.54
C LYS A 288 17.66 -1.98 17.46
N LEU A 289 17.09 -2.44 18.58
CA LEU A 289 16.74 -1.56 19.66
C LEU A 289 18.02 -0.95 20.23
N ARG A 290 17.96 0.34 20.52
CA ARG A 290 19.04 1.02 21.20
C ARG A 290 18.79 0.97 22.70
N VAL A 291 19.74 0.43 23.42
CA VAL A 291 19.74 0.48 24.88
C VAL A 291 20.27 1.85 25.28
N THR A 292 19.38 2.73 25.70
CA THR A 292 19.79 4.03 26.25
C THR A 292 20.39 3.82 27.63
N PRO A 293 21.57 4.37 27.92
CA PRO A 293 22.14 4.32 29.25
C PRO A 293 21.21 4.98 30.27
N SER A 294 21.16 4.44 31.48
CA SER A 294 20.41 5.09 32.56
C SER A 294 21.01 6.48 32.89
N ASP A 295 20.15 7.39 33.40
CA ASP A 295 20.60 8.73 33.82
C ASP A 295 21.75 8.66 34.85
N ALA A 296 21.73 7.67 35.72
CA ALA A 296 22.78 7.41 36.70
C ALA A 296 24.13 7.07 36.00
N LEU A 297 24.05 6.23 34.95
CA LEU A 297 25.25 5.85 34.18
C LEU A 297 25.77 7.03 33.36
N MET A 298 24.90 7.83 32.75
CA MET A 298 25.24 9.03 32.03
C MET A 298 25.88 10.08 32.95
N LYS A 299 25.34 10.27 34.15
CA LYS A 299 25.92 11.17 35.15
C LYS A 299 27.33 10.71 35.60
N LYS A 300 27.52 9.41 35.79
CA LYS A 300 28.84 8.84 36.14
C LYS A 300 29.82 8.97 34.99
N ALA A 301 29.43 8.69 33.77
CA ALA A 301 30.27 8.84 32.57
C ALA A 301 30.76 10.30 32.39
N ARG A 302 29.84 11.27 32.57
CA ARG A 302 30.18 12.70 32.52
C ARG A 302 31.18 13.10 33.63
N ALA A 303 30.95 12.67 34.86
CA ALA A 303 31.87 12.97 35.96
C ALA A 303 33.25 12.40 35.68
N GLN A 304 33.35 11.17 35.18
CA GLN A 304 34.62 10.58 34.78
C GLN A 304 35.30 11.30 33.61
N ALA A 305 34.52 11.79 32.62
CA ALA A 305 35.06 12.57 31.51
C ALA A 305 35.63 13.93 31.98
N VAL A 306 34.95 14.63 32.90
CA VAL A 306 35.41 15.84 33.52
C VAL A 306 36.77 15.58 34.21
N GLU A 307 36.88 14.56 35.04
CA GLU A 307 38.06 14.18 35.77
C GLU A 307 39.22 13.79 34.83
N LEU A 308 38.92 12.99 33.78
CA LEU A 308 39.95 12.49 32.87
C LEU A 308 40.55 13.56 31.95
N PHE A 309 39.71 14.50 31.50
CA PHE A 309 40.09 15.50 30.48
C PHE A 309 40.25 16.92 31.04
N ASP A 310 40.02 17.09 32.33
CA ASP A 310 40.13 18.41 33.03
C ASP A 310 39.33 19.51 32.31
N THR A 311 38.10 19.17 31.88
CA THR A 311 37.22 20.07 31.13
C THR A 311 35.81 20.09 31.74
N MET A 312 35.25 21.30 31.93
CA MET A 312 33.90 21.49 32.45
C MET A 312 32.81 21.46 31.34
N ASP A 313 33.19 21.66 30.09
CA ASP A 313 32.24 21.69 28.96
C ASP A 313 32.00 20.27 28.38
N ILE A 314 31.33 19.44 29.16
CA ILE A 314 31.00 18.09 28.76
C ILE A 314 29.53 18.05 28.29
N LYS A 315 29.30 17.51 27.07
CA LYS A 315 27.97 17.40 26.48
C LYS A 315 27.04 16.50 27.31
N GLN A 316 25.74 16.84 27.29
CA GLN A 316 24.78 16.18 28.17
C GLN A 316 24.17 14.91 27.57
N ASP A 317 24.02 14.89 26.27
CA ASP A 317 23.47 13.72 25.54
C ASP A 317 24.55 12.69 25.21
N GLU A 318 24.15 11.43 25.10
CA GLU A 318 25.03 10.27 24.93
C GLU A 318 25.95 10.40 23.70
N GLU A 319 25.36 10.78 22.57
CA GLU A 319 26.04 10.74 21.27
C GLU A 319 27.10 11.85 21.18
N ASN A 320 26.72 13.06 21.57
CA ASN A 320 27.67 14.17 21.62
C ASN A 320 28.72 13.96 22.71
N LEU A 321 28.35 13.31 23.83
CA LEU A 321 29.33 12.92 24.87
C LEU A 321 30.35 11.90 24.32
N CYS A 322 29.87 10.85 23.64
CA CYS A 322 30.76 9.85 23.02
C CYS A 322 31.66 10.48 21.95
N GLY A 323 31.12 11.33 21.07
CA GLY A 323 31.89 12.06 20.06
C GLY A 323 32.94 12.96 20.68
N GLN A 324 32.59 13.69 21.73
CA GLN A 324 33.52 14.56 22.46
C GLN A 324 34.63 13.76 23.14
N ILE A 325 34.31 12.66 23.80
CA ILE A 325 35.33 11.78 24.44
C ILE A 325 36.31 11.23 23.39
N VAL A 326 35.80 10.77 22.23
CA VAL A 326 36.66 10.28 21.13
C VAL A 326 37.59 11.39 20.62
N SER A 327 37.07 12.60 20.45
CA SER A 327 37.84 13.77 20.03
C SER A 327 38.98 14.09 21.02
N LEU A 328 38.62 14.19 22.30
CA LEU A 328 39.57 14.48 23.39
C LEU A 328 40.66 13.39 23.55
N LEU A 329 40.28 12.12 23.42
CA LEU A 329 41.22 11.00 23.39
C LEU A 329 42.18 11.08 22.19
N SER A 330 41.64 11.47 21.01
CA SER A 330 42.46 11.61 19.81
C SER A 330 43.48 12.75 19.90
N GLU A 331 43.11 13.86 20.56
CA GLU A 331 44.00 14.98 20.82
C GLU A 331 45.11 14.60 21.81
N ARG A 332 44.76 13.90 22.89
CA ARG A 332 45.71 13.43 23.90
C ARG A 332 46.68 12.38 23.35
N LYS A 333 46.31 11.64 22.35
CA LYS A 333 47.21 10.66 21.69
C LYS A 333 48.24 11.32 20.77
N LYS A 334 48.01 12.58 20.36
CA LYS A 334 48.90 13.35 19.50
C LYS A 334 49.91 14.20 20.30
N GLN A 335 49.68 14.36 21.60
CA GLN A 335 50.65 14.92 22.57
C GLN A 335 51.53 13.82 23.13
#